data_3910ce2f2ba7e9b09dabdc8f167953b4
#
_entry.id   3910ce2f2ba7e9b09dabdc8f167953b4
#
_cell.length_a   1.000
_cell.length_b   1.000
_cell.length_c   1.000
_cell.angle_alpha   90.00
_cell.angle_beta   90.00
_cell.angle_gamma   90.00
#
_symmetry.space_group_name_H-M   'P 1'
#
loop_
_entity.id
_entity.type
_entity.pdbx_description
1 polymer ?
#
loop_
_entity_poly.entity_id
_entity_poly.type
_entity_poly.pdbx_seq_one_letter_code
_entity_poly.pdbx_strand_id
1 'polypeptide(L)'
;MTGAVITPVSAQKFDLPGDVHTGTSSAQRRIKGLYLEGVKATADDWFDLSAYGLTDANVISFQGHTVTPTGSAYVLETFTYDSDDGQLTLTSATPGENSATTRVVVYYIE
;
A
#
# COMPACT_ATOMS: atom_id res chain seq x y z
N MET A 1 -16.17 -3.83 13.23
CA MET A 1 -15.13 -3.07 13.89
C MET A 1 -14.13 -2.56 12.88
N THR A 2 -13.77 -1.34 13.00
CA THR A 2 -12.82 -0.74 12.10
C THR A 2 -11.43 -0.78 12.70
N GLY A 3 -10.44 -0.98 11.87
CA GLY A 3 -9.07 -0.87 12.28
C GLY A 3 -8.66 0.58 12.53
N ALA A 4 -7.40 0.76 12.82
CA ALA A 4 -6.81 2.08 13.06
C ALA A 4 -5.83 2.43 11.95
N VAL A 5 -5.53 3.72 11.83
CA VAL A 5 -4.54 4.15 10.87
C VAL A 5 -3.16 3.64 11.27
N ILE A 6 -2.43 3.13 10.30
CA ILE A 6 -1.05 2.70 10.52
C ILE A 6 -0.14 3.90 10.28
N THR A 7 0.66 4.25 11.29
CA THR A 7 1.69 5.27 11.13
C THR A 7 2.91 4.61 10.50
N PRO A 8 3.31 5.01 9.29
CA PRO A 8 4.45 4.37 8.65
C PRO A 8 5.74 4.60 9.43
N VAL A 9 6.52 3.55 9.60
CA VAL A 9 7.89 3.69 10.11
C VAL A 9 8.85 3.98 8.96
N SER A 10 8.42 3.69 7.73
CA SER A 10 9.16 4.04 6.53
C SER A 10 8.16 4.30 5.42
N ALA A 11 8.39 5.37 4.68
CA ALA A 11 7.57 5.70 3.52
C ALA A 11 8.48 6.32 2.47
N GLN A 12 8.62 5.67 1.32
CA GLN A 12 9.52 6.12 0.28
C GLN A 12 8.88 5.98 -1.08
N LYS A 13 8.97 7.04 -1.87
CA LYS A 13 8.60 6.97 -3.28
C LYS A 13 9.83 6.56 -4.09
N PHE A 14 9.58 5.78 -5.13
CA PHE A 14 10.64 5.34 -6.01
C PHE A 14 10.14 5.29 -7.44
N ASP A 15 11.07 5.40 -8.38
CA ASP A 15 10.77 5.34 -9.80
C ASP A 15 11.00 3.92 -10.31
N LEU A 16 10.09 3.47 -11.17
CA LEU A 16 10.34 2.27 -11.93
C LEU A 16 11.07 2.65 -13.20
N PRO A 17 11.98 1.78 -13.68
CA PRO A 17 12.72 2.09 -14.90
C PRO A 17 11.80 2.09 -16.12
N GLY A 18 12.06 3.03 -17.02
CA GLY A 18 11.33 3.14 -18.27
C GLY A 18 10.09 3.99 -18.17
N ASP A 19 9.61 4.39 -19.31
CA ASP A 19 8.40 5.16 -19.46
C ASP A 19 7.30 4.27 -20.02
N VAL A 20 6.06 4.57 -19.66
CA VAL A 20 4.91 3.93 -20.27
C VAL A 20 4.43 4.81 -21.41
N HIS A 21 4.41 4.24 -22.61
CA HIS A 21 3.88 4.91 -23.77
C HIS A 21 2.50 4.38 -24.09
N THR A 22 1.62 5.27 -24.48
CA THR A 22 0.23 4.90 -24.78
C THR A 22 -0.02 4.91 -26.29
N GLY A 23 0.76 4.15 -27.01
CA GLY A 23 0.55 4.00 -28.44
C GLY A 23 0.77 5.30 -29.23
N THR A 24 -0.28 5.81 -29.84
CA THR A 24 -0.18 7.03 -30.65
C THR A 24 -0.21 8.31 -29.84
N SER A 25 -0.44 8.21 -28.56
CA SER A 25 -0.47 9.39 -27.70
C SER A 25 0.93 9.95 -27.52
N SER A 26 1.03 11.25 -27.52
CA SER A 26 2.27 11.91 -27.15
C SER A 26 2.48 11.97 -25.63
N ALA A 27 1.48 11.62 -24.87
CA ALA A 27 1.59 11.65 -23.42
C ALA A 27 2.41 10.46 -22.95
N GLN A 28 3.47 10.76 -22.24
CA GLN A 28 4.25 9.75 -21.54
C GLN A 28 3.81 9.72 -20.10
N ARG A 29 3.66 8.51 -19.58
CA ARG A 29 3.33 8.34 -18.18
C ARG A 29 4.39 7.48 -17.52
N ARG A 30 4.71 7.84 -16.31
CA ARG A 30 5.66 7.07 -15.51
C ARG A 30 4.93 6.31 -14.45
N ILE A 31 5.32 5.05 -14.31
CA ILE A 31 4.85 4.25 -13.19
C ILE A 31 5.84 4.43 -12.06
N LYS A 32 5.31 4.81 -10.93
CA LYS A 32 6.09 4.99 -9.71
C LYS A 32 5.57 4.09 -8.63
N GLY A 33 6.37 3.90 -7.60
CA GLY A 33 5.98 3.13 -6.44
C GLY A 33 6.07 3.96 -5.17
N LEU A 34 5.21 3.61 -4.22
CA LEU A 34 5.28 4.12 -2.87
C LEU A 34 5.43 2.91 -1.96
N TYR A 35 6.58 2.81 -1.29
CA TYR A 35 6.82 1.77 -0.30
C TYR A 35 6.39 2.27 1.06
N LEU A 36 5.58 1.48 1.74
CA LEU A 36 5.11 1.77 3.09
C LEU A 36 5.41 0.58 4.00
N GLU A 37 5.96 0.87 5.15
CA GLU A 37 6.21 -0.13 6.17
C GLU A 37 5.63 0.36 7.49
N GLY A 38 4.94 -0.51 8.21
CA GLY A 38 4.38 -0.14 9.49
C GLY A 38 4.02 -1.37 10.30
N VAL A 39 3.33 -1.14 11.41
CA VAL A 39 2.89 -2.20 12.30
C VAL A 39 1.38 -2.33 12.19
N LYS A 40 0.93 -3.53 11.88
CA LYS A 40 -0.49 -3.87 11.83
C LYS A 40 -0.85 -4.56 13.13
N ALA A 41 -1.68 -3.93 13.93
CA ALA A 41 -2.06 -4.44 15.24
C ALA A 41 -3.35 -5.25 15.20
N THR A 42 -4.28 -4.87 14.34
CA THR A 42 -5.58 -5.56 14.22
C THR A 42 -5.94 -5.72 12.76
N ALA A 43 -6.90 -6.59 12.50
CA ALA A 43 -7.48 -6.71 11.16
C ALA A 43 -8.07 -5.37 10.74
N ASP A 44 -8.01 -5.09 9.45
CA ASP A 44 -8.56 -3.86 8.85
C ASP A 44 -7.85 -2.57 9.26
N ASP A 45 -6.65 -2.65 9.80
CA ASP A 45 -5.80 -1.47 9.91
C ASP A 45 -5.44 -0.96 8.51
N TRP A 46 -5.20 0.34 8.39
CA TRP A 46 -5.13 0.97 7.09
C TRP A 46 -4.06 2.04 7.01
N PHE A 47 -3.56 2.28 5.79
CA PHE A 47 -2.68 3.39 5.49
C PHE A 47 -3.48 4.53 4.85
N ASP A 48 -3.10 5.75 5.19
CA ASP A 48 -3.70 6.95 4.59
C ASP A 48 -2.86 7.38 3.39
N LEU A 49 -3.35 7.07 2.19
CA LEU A 49 -2.63 7.43 0.96
C LEU A 49 -2.79 8.90 0.59
N SER A 50 -3.77 9.58 1.15
CA SER A 50 -3.95 11.00 0.85
C SER A 50 -2.78 11.84 1.33
N ALA A 51 -2.08 11.35 2.35
CA ALA A 51 -0.89 12.02 2.86
C ALA A 51 0.24 12.07 1.83
N TYR A 52 0.18 11.24 0.79
CA TYR A 52 1.23 11.16 -0.23
C TYR A 52 0.75 11.69 -1.59
N GLY A 53 -0.41 12.32 -1.62
CA GLY A 53 -0.93 12.91 -2.85
C GLY A 53 -1.49 11.91 -3.86
N LEU A 54 -1.76 10.68 -3.43
CA LEU A 54 -2.31 9.66 -4.32
C LEU A 54 -3.82 9.73 -4.34
N THR A 55 -4.38 9.58 -5.54
CA THR A 55 -5.81 9.60 -5.77
C THR A 55 -6.20 8.37 -6.59
N ASP A 56 -7.50 8.12 -6.68
CA ASP A 56 -8.00 7.01 -7.47
C ASP A 56 -7.65 7.15 -8.96
N ALA A 57 -7.43 8.37 -9.44
CA ALA A 57 -7.11 8.59 -10.84
C ALA A 57 -5.72 8.08 -11.20
N ASN A 58 -4.82 8.00 -10.25
CA ASN A 58 -3.44 7.61 -10.54
C ASN A 58 -2.98 6.31 -9.89
N VAL A 59 -3.76 5.72 -9.01
CA VAL A 59 -3.37 4.46 -8.39
C VAL A 59 -3.65 3.29 -9.33
N ILE A 60 -2.68 2.38 -9.47
CA ILE A 60 -2.78 1.23 -10.36
C ILE A 60 -3.06 -0.04 -9.58
N SER A 61 -2.27 -0.32 -8.57
CA SER A 61 -2.37 -1.59 -7.86
C SER A 61 -1.66 -1.53 -6.51
N PHE A 62 -1.94 -2.53 -5.70
CA PHE A 62 -1.36 -2.70 -4.38
C PHE A 62 -0.75 -4.07 -4.26
N GLN A 63 0.35 -4.16 -3.52
CA GLN A 63 1.02 -5.42 -3.28
C GLN A 63 1.68 -5.36 -1.91
N GLY A 64 1.57 -6.44 -1.15
CA GLY A 64 2.20 -6.43 0.14
C GLY A 64 1.96 -7.69 0.94
N HIS A 65 2.57 -7.71 2.10
CA HIS A 65 2.47 -8.83 3.02
C HIS A 65 2.57 -8.34 4.46
N THR A 66 2.17 -9.21 5.37
CA THR A 66 2.32 -9.01 6.80
C THR A 66 3.06 -10.21 7.38
N VAL A 67 4.06 -9.95 8.19
CA VAL A 67 4.86 -11.00 8.81
C VAL A 67 4.77 -10.87 10.32
N THR A 68 4.65 -12.01 11.02
CA THR A 68 4.60 -12.00 12.48
C THR A 68 5.92 -11.52 13.07
N PRO A 69 5.90 -10.99 14.31
CA PRO A 69 7.14 -10.55 14.97
C PRO A 69 8.21 -11.63 15.06
N THR A 70 7.78 -12.88 15.18
CA THR A 70 8.72 -14.01 15.25
C THR A 70 9.20 -14.43 13.87
N GLY A 71 8.63 -13.88 12.80
CA GLY A 71 8.95 -14.31 11.45
C GLY A 71 8.40 -15.67 11.08
N SER A 72 7.52 -16.23 11.90
CA SER A 72 7.04 -17.60 11.70
C SER A 72 5.92 -17.70 10.66
N ALA A 73 5.29 -16.61 10.31
CA ALA A 73 4.21 -16.64 9.32
C ALA A 73 4.25 -15.38 8.45
N TYR A 74 4.14 -15.60 7.15
CA TYR A 74 3.94 -14.55 6.16
C TYR A 74 2.53 -14.69 5.61
N VAL A 75 1.81 -13.58 5.58
CA VAL A 75 0.47 -13.53 5.02
C VAL A 75 0.47 -12.51 3.89
N LEU A 76 0.10 -12.94 2.70
CA LEU A 76 -0.11 -12.00 1.61
C LEU A 76 -1.32 -11.16 1.94
N GLU A 77 -1.15 -9.84 1.83
CA GLU A 77 -2.23 -8.94 2.14
C GLU A 77 -3.24 -8.87 1.01
N THR A 78 -4.48 -8.71 1.40
CA THR A 78 -5.55 -8.30 0.53
C THR A 78 -5.97 -6.88 0.93
N PHE A 79 -6.51 -6.14 -0.02
CA PHE A 79 -6.71 -4.71 0.16
C PHE A 79 -8.10 -4.29 -0.24
N THR A 80 -8.61 -3.29 0.47
CA THR A 80 -9.76 -2.51 0.06
C THR A 80 -9.33 -1.05 0.02
N TYR A 81 -9.56 -0.38 -1.08
CA TYR A 81 -9.17 1.01 -1.23
C TYR A 81 -10.40 1.89 -1.34
N ASP A 82 -10.50 2.85 -0.42
CA ASP A 82 -11.54 3.86 -0.46
C ASP A 82 -10.93 5.13 -1.05
N SER A 83 -11.22 5.37 -2.32
CA SER A 83 -10.64 6.50 -3.03
C SER A 83 -11.13 7.85 -2.51
N ASP A 84 -12.30 7.90 -1.92
CA ASP A 84 -12.82 9.15 -1.38
C ASP A 84 -12.00 9.65 -0.20
N ASP A 85 -11.57 8.71 0.64
CA ASP A 85 -10.80 9.04 1.84
C ASP A 85 -9.30 8.79 1.68
N GLY A 86 -8.89 8.12 0.62
CA GLY A 86 -7.51 7.71 0.46
C GLY A 86 -7.11 6.59 1.40
N GLN A 87 -8.07 5.83 1.87
CA GLN A 87 -7.85 4.82 2.90
C GLN A 87 -7.58 3.46 2.25
N LEU A 88 -6.36 2.96 2.43
CA LEU A 88 -5.99 1.62 1.98
C LEU A 88 -6.03 0.67 3.15
N THR A 89 -7.07 -0.15 3.20
CA THR A 89 -7.29 -1.10 4.30
C THR A 89 -6.67 -2.44 3.96
N LEU A 90 -5.91 -2.97 4.91
CA LEU A 90 -5.29 -4.28 4.81
C LEU A 90 -6.25 -5.28 5.43
N THR A 91 -6.88 -6.09 4.59
CA THR A 91 -8.04 -6.89 4.99
C THR A 91 -7.72 -8.32 5.36
N SER A 92 -6.47 -8.76 5.22
CA SER A 92 -6.14 -10.12 5.62
C SER A 92 -6.29 -10.28 7.13
N ALA A 93 -6.60 -11.50 7.55
CA ALA A 93 -6.60 -11.80 8.97
C ALA A 93 -5.17 -11.64 9.50
N THR A 94 -5.02 -10.97 10.63
CA THR A 94 -3.72 -10.94 11.27
C THR A 94 -3.38 -12.36 11.75
N PRO A 95 -2.13 -12.77 11.64
CA PRO A 95 -1.74 -14.13 12.04
C PRO A 95 -1.65 -14.29 13.56
N GLY A 96 -2.69 -13.87 14.28
CA GLY A 96 -2.84 -14.15 15.70
C GLY A 96 -1.94 -13.38 16.62
N GLU A 97 -1.23 -12.38 16.16
CA GLU A 97 -0.33 -11.60 16.99
C GLU A 97 -0.62 -10.13 16.87
N ASN A 98 -0.29 -9.39 17.93
CA ASN A 98 -0.74 -8.01 18.08
C ASN A 98 0.20 -6.99 17.45
N SER A 99 1.26 -7.37 16.82
CA SER A 99 2.23 -6.40 16.28
C SER A 99 2.98 -7.02 15.15
N ALA A 100 2.32 -7.16 14.02
CA ALA A 100 2.93 -7.72 12.83
C ALA A 100 3.45 -6.61 11.94
N THR A 101 4.62 -6.80 11.36
CA THR A 101 5.17 -5.86 10.40
C THR A 101 4.48 -6.04 9.06
N THR A 102 3.96 -4.95 8.52
CA THR A 102 3.37 -4.96 7.19
C THR A 102 4.22 -4.11 6.25
N ARG A 103 4.38 -4.60 5.03
CA ARG A 103 5.12 -3.91 3.97
C ARG A 103 4.28 -3.90 2.72
N VAL A 104 4.04 -2.71 2.21
CA VAL A 104 3.11 -2.51 1.10
C VAL A 104 3.77 -1.64 0.05
N VAL A 105 3.57 -2.00 -1.20
CA VAL A 105 3.95 -1.16 -2.33
C VAL A 105 2.68 -0.76 -3.06
N VAL A 106 2.52 0.54 -3.26
CA VAL A 106 1.45 1.10 -4.07
C VAL A 106 2.05 1.54 -5.39
N TYR A 107 1.55 0.99 -6.49
CA TYR A 107 1.98 1.42 -7.82
C TYR A 107 1.01 2.47 -8.34
N TYR A 108 1.54 3.55 -8.88
CA TYR A 108 0.72 4.65 -9.37
C TYR A 108 1.36 5.29 -10.60
N ILE A 109 0.55 6.03 -11.33
CA ILE A 109 0.97 6.76 -12.52
C ILE A 109 1.09 8.23 -12.14
N GLU A 110 2.20 8.80 -12.50
CA GLU A 110 2.40 10.24 -12.30
C GLU A 110 2.13 11.03 -13.56
#